data_519bd589aece721cbe5f59de32af29c0
#
_entry.id   519bd589aece721cbe5f59de32af29c0
#
_cell.length_a   1.000
_cell.length_b   1.000
_cell.length_c   1.000
_cell.angle_alpha   90.00
_cell.angle_beta   90.00
_cell.angle_gamma   90.00
#
_symmetry.space_group_name_H-M   'P 1'
#
loop_
_entity.id
_entity.type
_entity.pdbx_description
1 polymer ?
#
loop_
_entity_poly.entity_id
_entity_poly.type
_entity_poly.pdbx_seq_one_letter_code
_entity_poly.pdbx_strand_id
1 'polypeptide(L)'
;MPRRHVVLPPAGGLLVSTDVHGHGDDMRRLEQRFRTALAQEPETHWVILGDLVHAPDEEARRDQPDLYDYPDESMALCEQVRRLQREFPRQVHYVLGNHDHGHVGGPHTSKFYPDEVEALEATLLPAQIERLRDLFASALLAVVAPCGLLLCHGSPDESLVDIAALDAIPLDPRE
;
A
#
# COMPACT_ATOMS: atom_id res chain seq x y z
N MET A 1 -11.39 16.89 -4.42
CA MET A 1 -10.34 15.90 -4.73
C MET A 1 -9.94 15.17 -3.46
N PRO A 2 -9.65 13.89 -3.50
CA PRO A 2 -9.15 13.18 -2.33
C PRO A 2 -7.79 13.77 -1.91
N ARG A 3 -7.51 13.74 -0.60
CA ARG A 3 -6.18 14.12 -0.11
C ARG A 3 -5.18 13.04 -0.47
N ARG A 4 -4.02 13.44 -1.00
CA ARG A 4 -2.91 12.55 -1.37
C ARG A 4 -1.77 12.57 -0.36
N HIS A 5 -1.82 13.45 0.63
CA HIS A 5 -0.86 13.45 1.73
C HIS A 5 -1.55 13.64 3.08
N VAL A 6 -0.87 13.21 4.13
CA VAL A 6 -1.28 13.45 5.51
C VAL A 6 -0.08 13.87 6.35
N VAL A 7 -0.31 14.75 7.31
CA VAL A 7 0.68 15.11 8.32
C VAL A 7 0.28 14.46 9.63
N LEU A 8 1.17 13.64 10.18
CA LEU A 8 0.95 12.98 11.47
C LEU A 8 1.03 13.97 12.64
N PRO A 9 0.45 13.64 13.80
CA PRO A 9 0.64 14.43 15.00
C PRO A 9 2.12 14.43 15.45
N PRO A 10 2.53 15.43 16.26
CA PRO A 10 3.94 15.58 16.65
C PRO A 10 4.42 14.57 17.69
N ALA A 11 3.52 13.75 18.23
CA ALA A 11 3.82 12.74 19.24
C ALA A 11 3.02 11.47 18.97
N GLY A 12 3.48 10.34 19.50
CA GLY A 12 2.89 9.01 19.33
C GLY A 12 3.87 8.02 18.74
N GLY A 13 3.44 6.76 18.67
CA GLY A 13 4.19 5.68 18.03
C GLY A 13 4.03 5.69 16.50
N LEU A 14 5.03 5.20 15.78
CA LEU A 14 4.98 5.02 14.33
C LEU A 14 5.47 3.62 13.95
N LEU A 15 4.59 2.85 13.33
CA LEU A 15 4.91 1.61 12.63
C LEU A 15 4.95 1.90 11.12
N VAL A 16 5.98 1.45 10.44
CA VAL A 16 6.09 1.55 8.97
C VAL A 16 6.31 0.15 8.42
N SER A 17 5.59 -0.18 7.36
CA SER A 17 5.78 -1.41 6.58
C SER A 17 5.70 -1.11 5.09
N THR A 18 6.32 -1.94 4.28
CA THR A 18 6.37 -1.81 2.82
C THR A 18 6.46 -3.18 2.17
N ASP A 19 6.14 -3.28 0.88
CA ASP A 19 6.45 -4.42 0.00
C ASP A 19 5.98 -5.77 0.56
N VAL A 20 4.70 -5.87 0.92
CA VAL A 20 4.12 -7.11 1.47
C VAL A 20 3.83 -8.14 0.38
N HIS A 21 3.60 -7.69 -0.87
CA HIS A 21 3.51 -8.53 -2.06
C HIS A 21 2.64 -9.79 -1.89
N GLY A 22 1.41 -9.65 -1.42
CA GLY A 22 0.49 -10.77 -1.26
C GLY A 22 0.79 -11.70 -0.09
N HIS A 23 1.81 -11.42 0.76
CA HIS A 23 2.21 -12.30 1.86
C HIS A 23 1.29 -12.15 3.08
N GLY A 24 0.26 -13.00 3.16
CA GLY A 24 -0.78 -12.91 4.20
C GLY A 24 -0.27 -13.08 5.62
N ASP A 25 0.70 -14.00 5.85
CA ASP A 25 1.27 -14.20 7.18
C ASP A 25 2.00 -12.96 7.71
N ASP A 26 2.77 -12.28 6.87
CA ASP A 26 3.46 -11.06 7.27
C ASP A 26 2.47 -9.93 7.54
N MET A 27 1.44 -9.80 6.72
CA MET A 27 0.39 -8.81 6.98
C MET A 27 -0.33 -9.07 8.32
N ARG A 28 -0.61 -10.34 8.66
CA ARG A 28 -1.19 -10.72 9.97
C ARG A 28 -0.25 -10.38 11.13
N ARG A 29 1.06 -10.62 10.99
CA ARG A 29 2.08 -10.26 12.00
C ARG A 29 2.19 -8.76 12.18
N LEU A 30 2.15 -7.99 11.08
CA LEU A 30 2.18 -6.52 11.10
C LEU A 30 0.94 -5.96 11.82
N GLU A 31 -0.25 -6.47 11.51
CA GLU A 31 -1.48 -6.09 12.22
C GLU A 31 -1.38 -6.37 13.71
N GLN A 32 -0.88 -7.54 14.10
CA GLN A 32 -0.69 -7.87 15.51
C GLN A 32 0.29 -6.92 16.22
N ARG A 33 1.39 -6.58 15.55
CA ARG A 33 2.37 -5.59 16.07
C ARG A 33 1.73 -4.22 16.24
N PHE A 34 0.98 -3.76 15.24
CA PHE A 34 0.24 -2.49 15.32
C PHE A 34 -0.73 -2.46 16.50
N ARG A 35 -1.59 -3.49 16.64
CA ARG A 35 -2.55 -3.58 17.74
C ARG A 35 -1.86 -3.62 19.12
N THR A 36 -0.74 -4.30 19.22
CA THR A 36 0.06 -4.34 20.45
C THR A 36 0.66 -2.96 20.78
N ALA A 37 1.22 -2.28 19.78
CA ALA A 37 1.77 -0.93 19.93
C ALA A 37 0.67 0.08 20.29
N LEU A 38 -0.48 0.03 19.63
CA LEU A 38 -1.63 0.89 19.88
C LEU A 38 -2.19 0.72 21.31
N ALA A 39 -2.15 -0.50 21.87
CA ALA A 39 -2.57 -0.75 23.24
C ALA A 39 -1.62 -0.13 24.28
N GLN A 40 -0.35 0.04 23.94
CA GLN A 40 0.67 0.67 24.80
C GLN A 40 0.71 2.20 24.61
N GLU A 41 0.56 2.65 23.37
CA GLU A 41 0.57 4.05 22.96
C GLU A 41 -0.63 4.33 22.04
N PRO A 42 -1.74 4.90 22.57
CA PRO A 42 -2.97 5.11 21.79
C PRO A 42 -2.84 6.04 20.59
N GLU A 43 -1.81 6.89 20.54
CA GLU A 43 -1.49 7.74 19.40
C GLU A 43 -0.51 7.06 18.43
N THR A 44 -0.46 5.72 18.40
CA THR A 44 0.32 4.97 17.42
C THR A 44 -0.34 5.02 16.05
N HIS A 45 0.46 5.35 15.04
CA HIS A 45 0.09 5.32 13.63
C HIS A 45 0.79 4.17 12.91
N TRP A 46 0.12 3.59 11.93
CA TRP A 46 0.70 2.62 11.00
C TRP A 46 0.64 3.17 9.59
N VAL A 47 1.80 3.29 8.95
CA VAL A 47 1.95 3.69 7.55
C VAL A 47 2.37 2.47 6.75
N ILE A 48 1.51 2.06 5.81
CA ILE A 48 1.74 0.98 4.86
C ILE A 48 2.19 1.63 3.55
N LEU A 49 3.46 1.44 3.19
CA LEU A 49 4.10 2.09 2.04
C LEU A 49 3.98 1.25 0.77
N GLY A 50 2.76 0.90 0.39
CA GLY A 50 2.48 0.30 -0.91
C GLY A 50 2.98 -1.12 -1.13
N ASP A 51 2.85 -1.54 -2.37
CA ASP A 51 3.18 -2.87 -2.89
C ASP A 51 2.53 -3.99 -2.06
N LEU A 52 1.19 -3.89 -1.96
CA LEU A 52 0.38 -4.90 -1.30
C LEU A 52 0.21 -6.16 -2.14
N VAL A 53 0.20 -5.98 -3.46
CA VAL A 53 -0.18 -7.03 -4.41
C VAL A 53 1.01 -7.64 -5.13
N HIS A 54 0.72 -8.71 -5.88
CA HIS A 54 1.64 -9.45 -6.72
C HIS A 54 2.70 -10.22 -5.92
N ALA A 55 2.36 -11.43 -5.52
CA ALA A 55 3.34 -12.36 -4.95
C ALA A 55 4.46 -12.66 -5.98
N PRO A 56 5.68 -12.96 -5.52
CA PRO A 56 6.80 -13.28 -6.37
C PRO A 56 6.47 -14.36 -7.40
N ASP A 57 7.07 -14.27 -8.58
CA ASP A 57 6.88 -15.21 -9.67
C ASP A 57 7.47 -16.60 -9.37
N GLU A 58 7.24 -17.56 -10.27
CA GLU A 58 7.72 -18.95 -10.09
C GLU A 58 9.25 -19.07 -10.10
N GLU A 59 9.95 -18.15 -10.76
CA GLU A 59 11.41 -18.13 -10.79
C GLU A 59 11.96 -17.72 -9.44
N ALA A 60 11.47 -16.62 -8.88
CA ALA A 60 11.85 -16.14 -7.54
C ALA A 60 11.54 -17.17 -6.46
N ARG A 61 10.36 -17.82 -6.52
CA ARG A 61 9.95 -18.90 -5.59
C ARG A 61 10.88 -20.11 -5.65
N ARG A 62 11.34 -20.47 -6.87
CA ARG A 62 12.26 -21.58 -7.07
C ARG A 62 13.66 -21.27 -6.56
N ASP A 63 14.12 -20.05 -6.80
CA ASP A 63 15.48 -19.61 -6.43
C ASP A 63 15.65 -19.37 -4.94
N GLN A 64 14.61 -18.83 -4.27
CA GLN A 64 14.62 -18.53 -2.85
C GLN A 64 13.31 -18.98 -2.17
N PRO A 65 13.05 -20.30 -2.09
CA PRO A 65 11.79 -20.82 -1.58
C PRO A 65 11.53 -20.45 -0.12
N ASP A 66 12.57 -20.35 0.70
CA ASP A 66 12.44 -19.96 2.10
C ASP A 66 11.88 -18.54 2.30
N LEU A 67 11.98 -17.69 1.27
CA LEU A 67 11.49 -16.32 1.30
C LEU A 67 10.21 -16.13 0.50
N TYR A 68 10.05 -16.82 -0.62
CA TYR A 68 9.05 -16.50 -1.63
C TYR A 68 8.03 -17.60 -1.91
N ASP A 69 8.17 -18.80 -1.31
CA ASP A 69 7.20 -19.88 -1.48
C ASP A 69 6.01 -19.72 -0.53
N TYR A 70 5.12 -18.77 -0.86
CA TYR A 70 3.87 -18.53 -0.16
C TYR A 70 2.71 -18.32 -1.15
N PRO A 71 1.46 -18.57 -0.73
CA PRO A 71 0.30 -18.32 -1.57
C PRO A 71 0.08 -16.81 -1.77
N ASP A 72 -0.33 -16.42 -2.97
CA ASP A 72 -0.73 -15.04 -3.23
C ASP A 72 -2.08 -14.74 -2.56
N GLU A 73 -2.06 -13.90 -1.54
CA GLU A 73 -3.24 -13.41 -0.83
C GLU A 73 -3.53 -11.92 -1.15
N SER A 74 -3.08 -11.41 -2.31
CA SER A 74 -3.18 -9.99 -2.70
C SER A 74 -4.55 -9.37 -2.43
N MET A 75 -5.64 -10.01 -2.90
CA MET A 75 -6.99 -9.47 -2.67
C MET A 75 -7.37 -9.45 -1.18
N ALA A 76 -6.98 -10.48 -0.43
CA ALA A 76 -7.24 -10.55 1.01
C ALA A 76 -6.50 -9.43 1.78
N LEU A 77 -5.27 -9.10 1.37
CA LEU A 77 -4.50 -7.98 1.93
C LEU A 77 -5.20 -6.65 1.67
N CYS A 78 -5.68 -6.42 0.45
CA CYS A 78 -6.44 -5.21 0.13
C CYS A 78 -7.70 -5.06 0.99
N GLU A 79 -8.45 -6.15 1.16
CA GLU A 79 -9.62 -6.16 2.05
C GLU A 79 -9.25 -5.93 3.52
N GLN A 80 -8.13 -6.49 3.98
CA GLN A 80 -7.61 -6.29 5.33
C GLN A 80 -7.23 -4.82 5.56
N VAL A 81 -6.52 -4.16 4.63
CA VAL A 81 -6.19 -2.73 4.72
C VAL A 81 -7.46 -1.89 4.78
N ARG A 82 -8.44 -2.13 3.90
CA ARG A 82 -9.73 -1.42 3.93
C ARG A 82 -10.48 -1.61 5.25
N ARG A 83 -10.44 -2.80 5.83
CA ARG A 83 -11.02 -3.07 7.15
C ARG A 83 -10.31 -2.27 8.24
N LEU A 84 -8.97 -2.30 8.25
CA LEU A 84 -8.15 -1.58 9.21
C LEU A 84 -8.35 -0.07 9.13
N GLN A 85 -8.43 0.50 7.93
CA GLN A 85 -8.72 1.94 7.75
C GLN A 85 -10.11 2.33 8.28
N ARG A 86 -11.10 1.44 8.19
CA ARG A 86 -12.43 1.69 8.78
C ARG A 86 -12.43 1.56 10.29
N GLU A 87 -11.66 0.62 10.84
CA GLU A 87 -11.54 0.40 12.29
C GLU A 87 -10.68 1.51 12.94
N PHE A 88 -9.64 1.95 12.26
CA PHE A 88 -8.65 2.93 12.73
C PHE A 88 -8.45 4.08 11.72
N PRO A 89 -9.48 4.89 11.45
CA PRO A 89 -9.46 5.85 10.33
C PRO A 89 -8.45 6.98 10.47
N ARG A 90 -7.93 7.22 11.67
CA ARG A 90 -6.91 8.24 11.92
C ARG A 90 -5.51 7.68 12.06
N GLN A 91 -5.37 6.38 12.30
CA GLN A 91 -4.10 5.74 12.62
C GLN A 91 -3.54 4.88 11.48
N VAL A 92 -4.39 4.32 10.59
CA VAL A 92 -3.92 3.47 9.50
C VAL A 92 -3.91 4.23 8.19
N HIS A 93 -2.72 4.41 7.63
CA HIS A 93 -2.46 5.17 6.41
C HIS A 93 -1.88 4.23 5.35
N TYR A 94 -2.46 4.28 4.16
CA TYR A 94 -1.99 3.50 3.02
C TYR A 94 -1.46 4.45 1.95
N VAL A 95 -0.22 4.26 1.55
CA VAL A 95 0.48 4.95 0.47
C VAL A 95 0.53 4.01 -0.74
N LEU A 96 0.32 4.54 -1.93
CA LEU A 96 0.33 3.77 -3.18
C LEU A 96 1.74 3.30 -3.52
N GLY A 97 1.88 2.00 -3.86
CA GLY A 97 3.08 1.43 -4.43
C GLY A 97 3.05 1.38 -5.96
N ASN A 98 4.17 1.10 -6.60
CA ASN A 98 4.22 1.04 -8.06
C ASN A 98 3.51 -0.19 -8.62
N HIS A 99 3.53 -1.33 -7.91
CA HIS A 99 2.78 -2.52 -8.29
C HIS A 99 1.26 -2.31 -8.15
N ASP A 100 0.83 -1.57 -7.13
CA ASP A 100 -0.57 -1.23 -6.90
C ASP A 100 -1.08 -0.23 -7.96
N HIS A 101 -0.22 0.72 -8.39
CA HIS A 101 -0.57 1.80 -9.31
C HIS A 101 -1.00 1.29 -10.69
N GLY A 102 -0.45 0.17 -11.16
CA GLY A 102 -0.85 -0.45 -12.43
C GLY A 102 -2.35 -0.74 -12.53
N HIS A 103 -3.01 -1.08 -11.42
CA HIS A 103 -4.44 -1.38 -11.37
C HIS A 103 -5.37 -0.16 -11.51
N VAL A 104 -4.84 1.04 -11.37
CA VAL A 104 -5.58 2.31 -11.53
C VAL A 104 -5.06 3.16 -12.69
N GLY A 105 -4.45 2.53 -13.69
CA GLY A 105 -4.03 3.17 -14.92
C GLY A 105 -2.61 3.74 -14.89
N GLY A 106 -1.84 3.44 -13.86
CA GLY A 106 -0.42 3.72 -13.81
C GLY A 106 0.40 2.79 -14.72
N PRO A 107 1.71 3.03 -14.86
CA PRO A 107 2.58 2.19 -15.65
C PRO A 107 2.68 0.78 -15.06
N HIS A 108 2.60 -0.23 -15.93
CA HIS A 108 2.85 -1.61 -15.54
C HIS A 108 4.36 -1.87 -15.43
N THR A 109 4.75 -2.74 -14.53
CA THR A 109 6.15 -3.10 -14.32
C THR A 109 6.64 -4.00 -15.45
N SER A 110 7.38 -3.44 -16.40
CA SER A 110 7.72 -4.05 -17.70
C SER A 110 8.62 -5.30 -17.63
N LYS A 111 9.21 -5.59 -16.48
CA LYS A 111 10.09 -6.77 -16.29
C LYS A 111 9.34 -8.07 -16.06
N PHE A 112 8.02 -8.04 -15.84
CA PHE A 112 7.22 -9.23 -15.57
C PHE A 112 6.50 -9.73 -16.81
N TYR A 113 6.53 -11.05 -17.01
CA TYR A 113 5.77 -11.73 -18.05
C TYR A 113 5.23 -13.05 -17.47
N PRO A 114 3.93 -13.31 -17.52
CA PRO A 114 2.87 -12.40 -18.02
C PRO A 114 2.78 -11.09 -17.23
N ASP A 115 2.07 -10.10 -17.79
CA ASP A 115 1.79 -8.84 -17.09
C ASP A 115 1.09 -9.11 -15.74
N GLU A 116 1.66 -8.61 -14.66
CA GLU A 116 1.22 -8.94 -13.30
C GLU A 116 -0.17 -8.40 -12.95
N VAL A 117 -0.53 -7.24 -13.54
CA VAL A 117 -1.86 -6.64 -13.35
C VAL A 117 -2.91 -7.50 -14.03
N GLU A 118 -2.69 -7.86 -15.30
CA GLU A 118 -3.59 -8.72 -16.05
C GLU A 118 -3.70 -10.11 -15.39
N ALA A 119 -2.57 -10.67 -14.95
CA ALA A 119 -2.52 -11.98 -14.30
C ALA A 119 -3.35 -12.01 -13.01
N LEU A 120 -3.20 -11.00 -12.14
CA LEU A 120 -3.98 -10.92 -10.91
C LEU A 120 -5.46 -10.68 -11.22
N GLU A 121 -5.81 -9.70 -12.06
CA GLU A 121 -7.19 -9.36 -12.38
C GLU A 121 -7.94 -10.52 -13.05
N ALA A 122 -7.26 -11.36 -13.81
CA ALA A 122 -7.85 -12.56 -14.42
C ALA A 122 -8.32 -13.61 -13.38
N THR A 123 -7.80 -13.58 -12.16
CA THR A 123 -8.19 -14.48 -11.06
C THR A 123 -9.35 -13.92 -10.23
N LEU A 124 -9.70 -12.66 -10.40
CA LEU A 124 -10.64 -11.93 -9.56
C LEU A 124 -12.02 -11.80 -10.22
N LEU A 125 -13.07 -11.74 -9.39
CA LEU A 125 -14.40 -11.34 -9.83
C LEU A 125 -14.44 -9.84 -10.13
N PRO A 126 -15.29 -9.35 -11.06
CA PRO A 126 -15.40 -7.92 -11.36
C PRO A 126 -15.60 -7.03 -10.14
N ALA A 127 -16.43 -7.47 -9.17
CA ALA A 127 -16.64 -6.73 -7.93
C ALA A 127 -15.41 -6.72 -7.01
N GLN A 128 -14.49 -7.66 -7.13
CA GLN A 128 -13.22 -7.65 -6.40
C GLN A 128 -12.23 -6.68 -7.04
N ILE A 129 -12.17 -6.66 -8.38
CA ILE A 129 -11.35 -5.69 -9.14
C ILE A 129 -11.77 -4.26 -8.79
N GLU A 130 -13.07 -3.95 -8.79
CA GLU A 130 -13.54 -2.63 -8.40
C GLU A 130 -13.14 -2.25 -6.96
N ARG A 131 -13.27 -3.18 -6.02
CA ARG A 131 -12.86 -2.91 -4.62
C ARG A 131 -11.36 -2.69 -4.47
N LEU A 132 -10.53 -3.40 -5.22
CA LEU A 132 -9.09 -3.24 -5.29
C LEU A 132 -8.75 -1.85 -5.86
N ARG A 133 -9.34 -1.50 -7.00
CA ARG A 133 -9.16 -0.19 -7.64
C ARG A 133 -9.61 0.97 -6.75
N ASP A 134 -10.73 0.85 -6.04
CA ASP A 134 -11.19 1.84 -5.07
C ASP A 134 -10.18 2.08 -3.94
N LEU A 135 -9.53 1.02 -3.44
CA LEU A 135 -8.47 1.18 -2.44
C LEU A 135 -7.30 1.98 -3.00
N PHE A 136 -6.81 1.60 -4.17
CA PHE A 136 -5.64 2.21 -4.79
C PHE A 136 -5.92 3.65 -5.26
N ALA A 137 -7.08 3.90 -5.85
CA ALA A 137 -7.50 5.25 -6.22
C ALA A 137 -7.64 6.20 -5.02
N SER A 138 -7.96 5.68 -3.84
CA SER A 138 -8.06 6.45 -2.59
C SER A 138 -6.75 6.58 -1.81
N ALA A 139 -5.66 5.99 -2.29
CA ALA A 139 -4.39 5.95 -1.59
C ALA A 139 -3.75 7.34 -1.44
N LEU A 140 -2.91 7.45 -0.41
CA LEU A 140 -1.99 8.56 -0.25
C LEU A 140 -0.78 8.39 -1.19
N LEU A 141 -0.07 9.48 -1.44
CA LEU A 141 1.25 9.49 -2.09
C LEU A 141 2.36 9.75 -1.09
N ALA A 142 2.04 10.41 0.03
CA ALA A 142 3.03 10.67 1.07
C ALA A 142 2.39 10.81 2.47
N VAL A 143 3.21 10.52 3.48
CA VAL A 143 2.92 10.82 4.89
C VAL A 143 4.08 11.60 5.47
N VAL A 144 3.79 12.73 6.12
CA VAL A 144 4.79 13.59 6.76
C VAL A 144 4.72 13.41 8.27
N ALA A 145 5.84 13.11 8.91
CA ALA A 145 5.96 13.15 10.36
C ALA A 145 6.73 14.42 10.78
N PRO A 146 6.23 15.21 11.76
CA PRO A 146 6.82 16.49 12.14
C PRO A 146 8.26 16.42 12.68
N CYS A 147 8.76 15.22 12.98
CA CYS A 147 10.17 14.99 13.31
C CYS A 147 11.13 15.14 12.12
N GLY A 148 10.63 15.51 10.93
CA GLY A 148 11.42 15.69 9.71
C GLY A 148 11.44 14.46 8.81
N LEU A 149 10.51 13.52 8.98
CA LEU A 149 10.41 12.31 8.18
C LEU A 149 9.34 12.45 7.09
N LEU A 150 9.71 12.21 5.84
CA LEU A 150 8.81 12.05 4.70
C LEU A 150 8.75 10.55 4.34
N LEU A 151 7.55 9.99 4.34
CA LEU A 151 7.27 8.60 4.01
C LEU A 151 6.52 8.55 2.67
N CYS A 152 7.13 7.94 1.67
CA CYS A 152 6.56 7.69 0.35
C CYS A 152 7.11 6.36 -0.18
N HIS A 153 6.42 5.72 -1.10
CA HIS A 153 6.90 4.46 -1.68
C HIS A 153 8.06 4.70 -2.65
N GLY A 154 7.95 5.71 -3.48
CA GLY A 154 9.03 6.16 -4.38
C GLY A 154 9.65 7.48 -3.93
N SER A 155 10.59 7.99 -4.72
CA SER A 155 11.17 9.32 -4.48
C SER A 155 10.43 10.36 -5.30
N PRO A 156 10.08 11.52 -4.73
CA PRO A 156 9.63 12.65 -5.51
C PRO A 156 10.78 13.15 -6.40
N ASP A 157 10.44 13.67 -7.55
CA ASP A 157 11.39 14.36 -8.43
C ASP A 157 11.45 15.87 -8.13
N GLU A 158 12.29 16.59 -8.87
CA GLU A 158 12.52 18.04 -8.69
C GLU A 158 11.30 18.90 -9.02
N SER A 159 10.26 18.37 -9.65
CA SER A 159 9.02 19.10 -9.95
C SER A 159 8.13 19.27 -8.72
N LEU A 160 8.29 18.43 -7.70
CA LEU A 160 7.54 18.51 -6.46
C LEU A 160 8.17 19.53 -5.51
N VAL A 161 7.78 20.80 -5.68
CA VAL A 161 8.27 21.92 -4.84
C VAL A 161 7.45 22.13 -3.56
N ASP A 162 6.22 21.59 -3.49
CA ASP A 162 5.32 21.68 -2.33
C ASP A 162 4.56 20.36 -2.18
N ILE A 163 4.53 19.84 -0.97
CA ILE A 163 3.80 18.60 -0.64
C ILE A 163 2.30 18.71 -0.97
N ALA A 164 1.71 19.90 -0.85
CA ALA A 164 0.31 20.12 -1.20
C ALA A 164 0.00 19.92 -2.70
N ALA A 165 1.01 20.00 -3.56
CA ALA A 165 0.84 19.71 -4.99
C ALA A 165 0.45 18.25 -5.25
N LEU A 166 0.75 17.34 -4.32
CA LEU A 166 0.32 15.93 -4.41
C LEU A 166 -1.21 15.79 -4.45
N ASP A 167 -1.95 16.69 -3.80
CA ASP A 167 -3.42 16.61 -3.75
C ASP A 167 -4.07 16.88 -5.12
N ALA A 168 -3.31 17.42 -6.08
CA ALA A 168 -3.76 17.66 -7.45
C ALA A 168 -3.51 16.46 -8.38
N ILE A 169 -2.82 15.41 -7.92
CA ILE A 169 -2.46 14.24 -8.74
C ILE A 169 -3.65 13.28 -8.78
N PRO A 170 -4.26 13.05 -9.96
CA PRO A 170 -5.29 12.01 -10.09
C PRO A 170 -4.63 10.63 -10.07
N LEU A 171 -5.21 9.69 -9.32
CA LEU A 171 -4.77 8.28 -9.31
C LEU A 171 -5.72 7.36 -10.08
N ASP A 172 -6.90 7.86 -10.43
CA ASP A 172 -7.87 7.13 -11.24
C ASP A 172 -8.06 7.90 -12.55
N PRO A 173 -7.92 7.26 -13.72
CA PRO A 173 -8.13 7.93 -15.01
C PRO A 173 -9.56 8.44 -15.22
N ARG A 174 -10.48 8.11 -14.29
CA ARG A 174 -11.86 8.61 -14.25
C ARG A 174 -12.00 9.94 -13.48
N GLU A 175 -10.98 10.37 -12.74
CA GLU A 175 -10.91 11.65 -12.03
C GLU A 175 -10.51 12.79 -12.98
#